data_57b18f4f07fe3b50b58c79f94aa78f49
#
_entry.id   57b18f4f07fe3b50b58c79f94aa78f49
#
_cell.length_a   1.000
_cell.length_b   1.000
_cell.length_c   1.000
_cell.angle_alpha   90.00
_cell.angle_beta   90.00
_cell.angle_gamma   90.00
#
_symmetry.space_group_name_H-M   'P 1'
#
loop_
_entity.id
_entity.type
_entity.pdbx_description
1 polymer ?
#
loop_
_entity_poly.entity_id
_entity_poly.type
_entity_poly.pdbx_seq_one_letter_code
_entity_poly.pdbx_strand_id
1 'polypeptide(L)'
;MITEKIHPQAVISQAAKIGKDVEVGAFAVVGADVELGDGCVLFPHAVVYGPSTFGAKNVFHPFCVIGGDPQDYTFHGERVDLQAGDGNIFREHVTISRGTTKGGGTTRIGNNNFFLSYSHVGHDCQIGSNTLFVNGATLAGHVTVQDFVTLGAFSPVHQFCRLGRYAYIGACTVITQDVLPFSLIVTERETKCFGPNVIGLERKGFSPARIHDLQRAFKLLTRSKKNTTQALAEMRSLLAHSTDVAEMIEFISNAERGIVK
;
A
#
# COMPACT_ATOMS: atom_id res chain seq x y z
N MET A 1 -21.88 16.74 -14.52
CA MET A 1 -20.85 17.79 -14.44
C MET A 1 -21.21 18.64 -13.23
N ILE A 2 -20.33 18.71 -12.23
CA ILE A 2 -20.52 19.55 -11.05
C ILE A 2 -20.22 20.97 -11.52
N THR A 3 -21.24 21.82 -11.56
CA THR A 3 -21.12 23.22 -11.96
C THR A 3 -20.71 24.14 -10.79
N GLU A 4 -20.72 23.62 -9.58
CA GLU A 4 -20.29 24.33 -8.35
C GLU A 4 -19.02 23.68 -7.82
N LYS A 5 -18.00 24.48 -7.51
CA LYS A 5 -16.72 24.00 -6.98
C LYS A 5 -16.87 23.28 -5.62
N ILE A 6 -17.87 23.68 -4.83
CA ILE A 6 -18.21 23.04 -3.56
C ILE A 6 -19.61 22.41 -3.69
N HIS A 7 -19.66 21.08 -3.54
CA HIS A 7 -20.94 20.37 -3.64
C HIS A 7 -21.85 20.69 -2.44
N PRO A 8 -23.17 20.91 -2.64
CA PRO A 8 -24.08 21.28 -1.55
C PRO A 8 -24.17 20.28 -0.39
N GLN A 9 -23.85 19.02 -0.64
CA GLN A 9 -23.81 17.96 0.39
C GLN A 9 -22.43 17.79 1.05
N ALA A 10 -21.46 18.64 0.74
CA ALA A 10 -20.20 18.66 1.47
C ALA A 10 -20.40 19.27 2.87
N VAL A 11 -19.69 18.76 3.86
CA VAL A 11 -19.71 19.25 5.23
C VAL A 11 -18.42 20.00 5.51
N ILE A 12 -18.48 21.32 5.53
CA ILE A 12 -17.32 22.17 5.79
C ILE A 12 -17.53 22.98 7.06
N SER A 13 -16.61 22.87 8.00
CA SER A 13 -16.65 23.67 9.23
C SER A 13 -16.48 25.16 8.92
N GLN A 14 -17.22 26.00 9.64
CA GLN A 14 -17.07 27.47 9.55
C GLN A 14 -15.67 27.94 10.00
N ALA A 15 -14.96 27.14 10.80
CA ALA A 15 -13.59 27.43 11.23
C ALA A 15 -12.52 26.95 10.22
N ALA A 16 -12.92 26.29 9.13
CA ALA A 16 -12.00 25.90 8.07
C ALA A 16 -11.66 27.11 7.18
N LYS A 17 -10.39 27.15 6.72
CA LYS A 17 -9.92 28.15 5.75
C LYS A 17 -9.75 27.46 4.39
N ILE A 18 -10.49 27.92 3.40
CA ILE A 18 -10.52 27.33 2.07
C ILE A 18 -9.88 28.32 1.08
N GLY A 19 -8.83 27.87 0.39
CA GLY A 19 -8.12 28.65 -0.63
C GLY A 19 -8.95 28.87 -1.90
N LYS A 20 -8.36 29.58 -2.86
CA LYS A 20 -9.00 29.80 -4.15
C LYS A 20 -9.04 28.52 -4.97
N ASP A 21 -10.07 28.40 -5.79
CA ASP A 21 -10.22 27.29 -6.74
C ASP A 21 -10.21 25.87 -6.11
N VAL A 22 -10.53 25.78 -4.82
CA VAL A 22 -10.69 24.48 -4.13
C VAL A 22 -12.00 23.85 -4.58
N GLU A 23 -11.93 22.54 -4.88
CA GLU A 23 -13.09 21.73 -5.25
C GLU A 23 -13.40 20.73 -4.12
N VAL A 24 -14.68 20.64 -3.72
CA VAL A 24 -15.12 19.73 -2.65
C VAL A 24 -16.31 18.92 -3.12
N GLY A 25 -16.12 17.62 -3.25
CA GLY A 25 -17.13 16.66 -3.72
C GLY A 25 -18.22 16.35 -2.68
N ALA A 26 -19.26 15.65 -3.13
CA ALA A 26 -20.38 15.25 -2.30
C ALA A 26 -19.93 14.45 -1.08
N PHE A 27 -20.50 14.72 0.11
CA PHE A 27 -20.23 14.02 1.36
C PHE A 27 -18.76 14.08 1.83
N ALA A 28 -17.93 14.91 1.20
CA ALA A 28 -16.61 15.19 1.75
C ALA A 28 -16.74 16.02 3.03
N VAL A 29 -15.84 15.78 3.99
CA VAL A 29 -15.84 16.45 5.29
C VAL A 29 -14.54 17.24 5.45
N VAL A 30 -14.66 18.55 5.74
CA VAL A 30 -13.56 19.42 6.12
C VAL A 30 -13.82 19.91 7.54
N GLY A 31 -13.03 19.43 8.49
CA GLY A 31 -13.17 19.69 9.93
C GLY A 31 -12.78 21.11 10.34
N ALA A 32 -12.97 21.40 11.62
CA ALA A 32 -12.49 22.64 12.21
C ALA A 32 -10.95 22.73 12.15
N ASP A 33 -10.42 23.95 12.11
CA ASP A 33 -8.97 24.22 12.07
C ASP A 33 -8.22 23.53 10.91
N VAL A 34 -8.92 23.26 9.78
CA VAL A 34 -8.31 22.80 8.54
C VAL A 34 -8.04 24.02 7.66
N GLU A 35 -6.82 24.11 7.14
CA GLU A 35 -6.43 25.09 6.11
C GLU A 35 -6.07 24.35 4.82
N LEU A 36 -6.81 24.66 3.73
CA LEU A 36 -6.55 24.12 2.39
C LEU A 36 -6.01 25.23 1.49
N GLY A 37 -4.82 25.03 0.92
CA GLY A 37 -4.25 25.94 -0.08
C GLY A 37 -5.01 25.92 -1.40
N ASP A 38 -4.63 26.82 -2.31
CA ASP A 38 -5.29 27.02 -3.59
C ASP A 38 -5.29 25.77 -4.47
N GLY A 39 -6.40 25.52 -5.17
CA GLY A 39 -6.53 24.43 -6.12
C GLY A 39 -6.50 23.02 -5.53
N CYS A 40 -6.74 22.85 -4.24
CA CYS A 40 -6.95 21.55 -3.65
C CYS A 40 -8.25 20.91 -4.13
N VAL A 41 -8.26 19.57 -4.28
CA VAL A 41 -9.43 18.81 -4.74
C VAL A 41 -9.75 17.72 -3.73
N LEU A 42 -10.95 17.75 -3.18
CA LEU A 42 -11.49 16.70 -2.33
C LEU A 42 -12.56 15.94 -3.11
N PHE A 43 -12.29 14.69 -3.42
CA PHE A 43 -13.29 13.82 -4.04
C PHE A 43 -14.41 13.45 -3.06
N PRO A 44 -15.54 12.90 -3.54
CA PRO A 44 -16.63 12.48 -2.66
C PRO A 44 -16.17 11.57 -1.53
N HIS A 45 -16.72 11.78 -0.31
CA HIS A 45 -16.40 11.01 0.90
C HIS A 45 -14.96 11.14 1.41
N ALA A 46 -14.14 12.06 0.90
CA ALA A 46 -12.85 12.37 1.51
C ALA A 46 -13.06 13.08 2.86
N VAL A 47 -12.26 12.75 3.86
CA VAL A 47 -12.35 13.33 5.20
C VAL A 47 -11.01 13.97 5.58
N VAL A 48 -11.05 15.25 5.94
CA VAL A 48 -9.88 15.99 6.44
C VAL A 48 -10.21 16.58 7.80
N TYR A 49 -9.51 16.15 8.83
CA TYR A 49 -9.63 16.67 10.18
C TYR A 49 -8.54 17.68 10.51
N GLY A 50 -8.84 18.60 11.41
CA GLY A 50 -7.90 19.58 11.94
C GLY A 50 -7.50 19.34 13.40
N PRO A 51 -6.50 20.06 13.89
CA PRO A 51 -5.71 21.08 13.20
C PRO A 51 -4.83 20.48 12.08
N SER A 52 -5.00 20.95 10.84
CA SER A 52 -4.21 20.47 9.70
C SER A 52 -4.06 21.57 8.65
N THR A 53 -2.85 21.75 8.11
CA THR A 53 -2.55 22.75 7.08
C THR A 53 -2.00 22.07 5.85
N PHE A 54 -2.55 22.39 4.70
CA PHE A 54 -2.15 21.86 3.39
C PHE A 54 -1.79 23.03 2.46
N GLY A 55 -0.67 22.89 1.75
CA GLY A 55 -0.33 23.78 0.67
C GLY A 55 -1.28 23.66 -0.54
N ALA A 56 -0.87 24.16 -1.68
CA ALA A 56 -1.68 24.19 -2.89
C ALA A 56 -1.75 22.82 -3.61
N LYS A 57 -2.81 22.61 -4.40
CA LYS A 57 -2.96 21.52 -5.36
C LYS A 57 -2.85 20.12 -4.76
N ASN A 58 -3.21 19.95 -3.50
CA ASN A 58 -3.33 18.62 -2.90
C ASN A 58 -4.62 17.94 -3.36
N VAL A 59 -4.57 16.61 -3.57
CA VAL A 59 -5.70 15.82 -4.08
C VAL A 59 -6.04 14.73 -3.07
N PHE A 60 -7.29 14.72 -2.61
CA PHE A 60 -7.83 13.81 -1.62
C PHE A 60 -8.85 12.89 -2.28
N HIS A 61 -8.49 11.64 -2.49
CA HIS A 61 -9.37 10.65 -3.12
C HIS A 61 -10.44 10.11 -2.16
N PRO A 62 -11.49 9.46 -2.69
CA PRO A 62 -12.59 8.97 -1.86
C PRO A 62 -12.15 8.11 -0.69
N PHE A 63 -12.80 8.30 0.46
CA PHE A 63 -12.58 7.54 1.70
C PHE A 63 -11.19 7.67 2.32
N CYS A 64 -10.33 8.59 1.87
CA CYS A 64 -9.14 8.91 2.65
C CYS A 64 -9.52 9.65 3.94
N VAL A 65 -8.75 9.44 5.02
CA VAL A 65 -8.92 10.13 6.31
C VAL A 65 -7.59 10.76 6.69
N ILE A 66 -7.50 12.06 6.51
CA ILE A 66 -6.26 12.80 6.68
C ILE A 66 -6.39 13.73 7.90
N GLY A 67 -5.37 13.74 8.77
CA GLY A 67 -5.38 14.52 9.99
C GLY A 67 -6.20 13.90 11.13
N GLY A 68 -6.40 12.59 11.10
CA GLY A 68 -7.03 11.86 12.19
C GLY A 68 -6.22 11.96 13.50
N ASP A 69 -6.86 11.65 14.63
CA ASP A 69 -6.20 11.60 15.92
C ASP A 69 -5.02 10.60 15.89
N PRO A 70 -3.94 10.89 16.64
CA PRO A 70 -2.84 9.94 16.78
C PRO A 70 -3.31 8.62 17.41
N GLN A 71 -2.89 7.51 16.82
CA GLN A 71 -3.16 6.17 17.35
C GLN A 71 -2.16 5.84 18.47
N ASP A 72 -2.21 6.62 19.56
CA ASP A 72 -1.35 6.49 20.71
C ASP A 72 -2.22 6.45 21.99
N TYR A 73 -2.03 5.46 22.84
CA TYR A 73 -2.76 5.31 24.12
C TYR A 73 -2.60 6.49 25.07
N THR A 74 -1.55 7.29 24.90
CA THR A 74 -1.26 8.44 25.74
C THR A 74 -1.85 9.75 25.21
N PHE A 75 -2.53 9.72 24.09
CA PHE A 75 -3.23 10.87 23.53
C PHE A 75 -4.57 11.06 24.26
N HIS A 76 -4.80 12.26 24.78
CA HIS A 76 -5.99 12.62 25.55
C HIS A 76 -6.76 13.82 24.96
N GLY A 77 -6.52 14.14 23.68
CA GLY A 77 -7.17 15.25 23.00
C GLY A 77 -6.35 16.56 23.00
N GLU A 78 -5.06 16.48 23.21
CA GLU A 78 -4.17 17.64 23.15
C GLU A 78 -4.15 18.27 21.76
N ARG A 79 -3.90 19.58 21.71
CA ARG A 79 -3.78 20.26 20.43
C ARG A 79 -2.48 19.89 19.71
N VAL A 80 -2.59 19.10 18.69
CA VAL A 80 -1.51 18.62 17.82
C VAL A 80 -1.91 18.75 16.36
N ASP A 81 -0.98 18.84 15.44
CA ASP A 81 -1.27 19.17 14.07
C ASP A 81 -0.66 18.23 13.03
N LEU A 82 -1.09 18.43 11.78
CA LEU A 82 -0.53 17.88 10.55
C LEU A 82 -0.20 19.06 9.62
N GLN A 83 1.00 19.05 9.05
CA GLN A 83 1.41 20.01 8.03
C GLN A 83 1.84 19.28 6.77
N ALA A 84 1.23 19.61 5.63
CA ALA A 84 1.59 19.07 4.33
C ALA A 84 1.85 20.21 3.33
N GLY A 85 2.88 20.03 2.52
CA GLY A 85 3.21 20.96 1.45
C GLY A 85 2.27 20.84 0.25
N ASP A 86 2.77 21.17 -0.93
CA ASP A 86 2.01 21.25 -2.18
C ASP A 86 1.96 19.94 -2.94
N GLY A 87 0.92 19.75 -3.75
CA GLY A 87 0.87 18.76 -4.82
C GLY A 87 0.86 17.30 -4.36
N ASN A 88 0.54 17.02 -3.11
CA ASN A 88 0.44 15.65 -2.63
C ASN A 88 -0.86 14.99 -3.10
N ILE A 89 -0.80 13.69 -3.39
CA ILE A 89 -1.94 12.88 -3.79
C ILE A 89 -2.17 11.79 -2.75
N PHE A 90 -3.34 11.83 -2.11
CA PHE A 90 -3.79 10.84 -1.13
C PHE A 90 -4.88 9.99 -1.79
N ARG A 91 -4.54 8.73 -2.15
CA ARG A 91 -5.47 7.81 -2.80
C ARG A 91 -6.49 7.25 -1.81
N GLU A 92 -7.36 6.40 -2.31
CA GLU A 92 -8.49 5.84 -1.57
C GLU A 92 -8.04 5.13 -0.30
N HIS A 93 -8.73 5.36 0.81
CA HIS A 93 -8.47 4.73 2.12
C HIS A 93 -7.08 5.01 2.71
N VAL A 94 -6.37 6.03 2.23
CA VAL A 94 -5.15 6.51 2.90
C VAL A 94 -5.52 7.09 4.25
N THR A 95 -4.73 6.78 5.28
CA THR A 95 -4.89 7.36 6.62
C THR A 95 -3.62 8.04 7.07
N ILE A 96 -3.73 9.26 7.62
CA ILE A 96 -2.59 10.01 8.15
C ILE A 96 -2.99 10.60 9.50
N SER A 97 -2.21 10.31 10.54
CA SER A 97 -2.44 10.84 11.88
C SER A 97 -1.71 12.15 12.10
N ARG A 98 -2.29 13.02 12.92
CA ARG A 98 -1.59 14.18 13.48
C ARG A 98 -0.48 13.76 14.44
N GLY A 99 0.35 14.69 14.89
CA GLY A 99 1.42 14.43 15.86
C GLY A 99 0.93 14.15 17.27
N THR A 100 1.86 13.95 18.18
CA THR A 100 1.65 13.88 19.63
C THR A 100 2.49 14.91 20.37
N THR A 101 2.09 15.33 21.56
CA THR A 101 2.88 16.28 22.35
C THR A 101 4.29 15.77 22.67
N LYS A 102 4.45 14.46 22.83
CA LYS A 102 5.75 13.81 23.08
C LYS A 102 6.66 13.81 21.84
N GLY A 103 6.07 13.78 20.64
CA GLY A 103 6.78 13.76 19.36
C GLY A 103 7.04 15.15 18.76
N GLY A 104 6.73 16.21 19.50
CA GLY A 104 6.89 17.59 19.00
C GLY A 104 5.63 18.18 18.39
N GLY A 105 4.50 17.51 18.52
CA GLY A 105 3.17 18.02 18.20
C GLY A 105 2.75 17.96 16.73
N THR A 106 3.65 17.60 15.81
CA THR A 106 3.37 17.77 14.37
C THR A 106 3.85 16.59 13.53
N THR A 107 2.94 16.01 12.77
CA THR A 107 3.30 15.17 11.60
C THR A 107 3.54 16.09 10.40
N ARG A 108 4.65 15.89 9.67
CA ARG A 108 5.02 16.74 8.53
C ARG A 108 5.15 15.93 7.25
N ILE A 109 4.65 16.50 6.16
CA ILE A 109 4.71 15.95 4.82
C ILE A 109 5.19 17.06 3.88
N GLY A 110 6.23 16.78 3.09
CA GLY A 110 6.75 17.69 2.07
C GLY A 110 5.82 17.80 0.86
N ASN A 111 6.43 17.99 -0.31
CA ASN A 111 5.69 18.26 -1.55
C ASN A 111 5.70 17.08 -2.51
N ASN A 112 4.69 17.01 -3.39
CA ASN A 112 4.62 16.09 -4.52
C ASN A 112 4.77 14.61 -4.13
N ASN A 113 4.23 14.23 -2.98
CA ASN A 113 4.23 12.85 -2.53
C ASN A 113 3.00 12.10 -3.07
N PHE A 114 3.16 10.82 -3.35
CA PHE A 114 2.09 9.98 -3.85
C PHE A 114 1.84 8.81 -2.88
N PHE A 115 0.73 8.90 -2.16
CA PHE A 115 0.25 7.87 -1.24
C PHE A 115 -0.80 7.02 -1.95
N LEU A 116 -0.45 5.80 -2.34
CA LEU A 116 -1.38 4.87 -2.97
C LEU A 116 -2.34 4.26 -1.93
N SER A 117 -3.41 3.65 -2.44
CA SER A 117 -4.54 3.20 -1.63
C SER A 117 -4.11 2.33 -0.46
N TYR A 118 -4.79 2.55 0.69
CA TYR A 118 -4.55 1.87 1.97
C TYR A 118 -3.18 2.14 2.60
N SER A 119 -2.36 3.08 2.11
CA SER A 119 -1.15 3.46 2.82
C SER A 119 -1.48 4.20 4.12
N HIS A 120 -0.61 4.07 5.13
CA HIS A 120 -0.78 4.67 6.44
C HIS A 120 0.45 5.42 6.88
N VAL A 121 0.26 6.59 7.47
CA VAL A 121 1.30 7.38 8.12
C VAL A 121 0.91 7.59 9.58
N GLY A 122 1.70 7.02 10.49
CA GLY A 122 1.56 7.19 11.93
C GLY A 122 1.89 8.62 12.38
N HIS A 123 1.59 8.89 13.64
CA HIS A 123 1.83 10.20 14.27
C HIS A 123 3.32 10.57 14.28
N ASP A 124 3.62 11.86 14.28
CA ASP A 124 4.98 12.42 14.42
C ASP A 124 5.97 12.05 13.29
N CYS A 125 5.47 11.46 12.20
CA CYS A 125 6.30 11.16 11.04
C CYS A 125 6.77 12.45 10.35
N GLN A 126 8.00 12.40 9.82
CA GLN A 126 8.61 13.48 9.05
C GLN A 126 8.90 12.98 7.64
N ILE A 127 8.08 13.37 6.67
CA ILE A 127 8.15 12.89 5.29
C ILE A 127 8.65 14.02 4.39
N GLY A 128 9.71 13.76 3.63
CA GLY A 128 10.25 14.66 2.63
C GLY A 128 9.34 14.82 1.42
N SER A 129 9.93 15.11 0.28
CA SER A 129 9.23 15.40 -0.97
C SER A 129 9.48 14.33 -2.02
N ASN A 130 8.56 14.23 -3.00
CA ASN A 130 8.66 13.33 -4.15
C ASN A 130 8.78 11.85 -3.75
N THR A 131 8.13 11.44 -2.67
CA THR A 131 8.11 10.05 -2.21
C THR A 131 6.93 9.29 -2.81
N LEU A 132 7.10 7.98 -2.93
CA LEU A 132 6.05 7.07 -3.38
C LEU A 132 5.77 6.01 -2.30
N PHE A 133 4.57 6.02 -1.78
CA PHE A 133 4.03 4.98 -0.89
C PHE A 133 3.11 4.07 -1.70
N VAL A 134 3.56 2.86 -1.99
CA VAL A 134 2.76 1.90 -2.75
C VAL A 134 1.67 1.31 -1.86
N ASN A 135 0.64 0.70 -2.45
CA ASN A 135 -0.55 0.21 -1.76
C ASN A 135 -0.24 -0.51 -0.43
N GLY A 136 -0.88 -0.10 0.66
CA GLY A 136 -0.71 -0.69 1.97
C GLY A 136 0.66 -0.47 2.64
N ALA A 137 1.52 0.39 2.07
CA ALA A 137 2.77 0.80 2.72
C ALA A 137 2.44 1.53 4.03
N THR A 138 3.11 1.19 5.13
CA THR A 138 2.70 1.60 6.47
C THR A 138 3.88 2.12 7.28
N LEU A 139 3.77 3.33 7.80
CA LEU A 139 4.71 3.87 8.79
C LEU A 139 4.08 3.82 10.18
N ALA A 140 4.80 3.24 11.14
CA ALA A 140 4.52 3.48 12.55
C ALA A 140 4.89 4.92 12.95
N GLY A 141 4.66 5.31 14.21
CA GLY A 141 4.98 6.67 14.67
C GLY A 141 6.45 7.03 14.59
N HIS A 142 6.75 8.33 14.49
CA HIS A 142 8.10 8.92 14.55
C HIS A 142 9.07 8.50 13.42
N VAL A 143 8.58 7.97 12.31
CA VAL A 143 9.43 7.58 11.18
C VAL A 143 9.83 8.83 10.39
N THR A 144 11.11 8.89 10.00
CA THR A 144 11.63 9.92 9.09
C THR A 144 11.85 9.32 7.70
N VAL A 145 11.23 9.90 6.68
CA VAL A 145 11.40 9.52 5.28
C VAL A 145 12.00 10.70 4.53
N GLN A 146 13.19 10.54 3.97
CA GLN A 146 13.82 11.57 3.17
C GLN A 146 13.23 11.63 1.74
N ASP A 147 13.68 12.61 0.94
CA ASP A 147 13.16 12.82 -0.41
C ASP A 147 13.41 11.62 -1.34
N PHE A 148 12.51 11.44 -2.31
CA PHE A 148 12.62 10.45 -3.38
C PHE A 148 12.66 8.99 -2.93
N VAL A 149 12.19 8.70 -1.71
CA VAL A 149 12.05 7.31 -1.24
C VAL A 149 10.85 6.66 -1.91
N THR A 150 11.03 5.41 -2.32
CA THR A 150 9.92 4.52 -2.73
C THR A 150 9.75 3.43 -1.68
N LEU A 151 8.56 3.37 -1.08
CA LEU A 151 8.17 2.32 -0.14
C LEU A 151 7.19 1.36 -0.83
N GLY A 152 7.65 0.13 -1.06
CA GLY A 152 6.91 -0.90 -1.78
C GLY A 152 5.61 -1.33 -1.10
N ALA A 153 4.75 -2.01 -1.84
CA ALA A 153 3.45 -2.45 -1.35
C ALA A 153 3.56 -3.33 -0.10
N PHE A 154 2.67 -3.10 0.89
CA PHE A 154 2.59 -3.87 2.12
C PHE A 154 3.92 -3.95 2.90
N SER A 155 4.72 -2.90 2.83
CA SER A 155 6.00 -2.81 3.55
C SER A 155 5.81 -1.95 4.79
N PRO A 156 5.79 -2.56 5.99
CA PRO A 156 5.71 -1.81 7.24
C PRO A 156 7.09 -1.33 7.70
N VAL A 157 7.11 -0.14 8.30
CA VAL A 157 8.30 0.48 8.88
C VAL A 157 8.09 0.66 10.38
N HIS A 158 9.00 0.11 11.18
CA HIS A 158 8.98 0.20 12.64
C HIS A 158 9.19 1.66 13.09
N GLN A 159 8.61 2.01 14.23
CA GLN A 159 8.73 3.36 14.81
C GLN A 159 10.20 3.79 14.96
N PHE A 160 10.45 5.09 14.80
CA PHE A 160 11.75 5.76 14.90
C PHE A 160 12.76 5.42 13.79
N CYS A 161 12.45 4.54 12.84
CA CYS A 161 13.33 4.28 11.70
C CYS A 161 13.45 5.50 10.78
N ARG A 162 14.60 5.60 10.12
CA ARG A 162 14.87 6.61 9.09
C ARG A 162 15.10 5.95 7.75
N LEU A 163 14.39 6.42 6.73
CA LEU A 163 14.58 5.98 5.33
C LEU A 163 15.36 7.05 4.57
N GLY A 164 16.58 6.71 4.16
CA GLY A 164 17.50 7.62 3.49
C GLY A 164 17.06 7.95 2.07
N ARG A 165 17.43 9.12 1.59
CA ARG A 165 17.07 9.66 0.28
C ARG A 165 17.36 8.71 -0.87
N TYR A 166 16.46 8.64 -1.84
CA TYR A 166 16.52 7.72 -2.98
C TYR A 166 16.55 6.22 -2.62
N ALA A 167 16.25 5.83 -1.39
CA ALA A 167 16.12 4.42 -1.07
C ALA A 167 14.88 3.83 -1.76
N TYR A 168 15.02 2.60 -2.24
CA TYR A 168 13.93 1.81 -2.77
C TYR A 168 13.71 0.58 -1.88
N ILE A 169 12.54 0.48 -1.29
CA ILE A 169 12.12 -0.66 -0.47
C ILE A 169 11.16 -1.51 -1.31
N GLY A 170 11.53 -2.78 -1.55
CA GLY A 170 10.70 -3.73 -2.27
C GLY A 170 9.41 -4.08 -1.53
N ALA A 171 8.43 -4.62 -2.26
CA ALA A 171 7.15 -5.01 -1.67
C ALA A 171 7.31 -6.08 -0.58
N CYS A 172 6.41 -6.05 0.42
CA CYS A 172 6.37 -6.98 1.54
C CYS A 172 7.67 -7.02 2.36
N THR A 173 8.45 -5.95 2.38
CA THR A 173 9.71 -5.86 3.13
C THR A 173 9.45 -5.15 4.47
N VAL A 174 9.72 -5.84 5.58
CA VAL A 174 9.59 -5.29 6.93
C VAL A 174 10.86 -4.54 7.29
N ILE A 175 10.74 -3.25 7.60
CA ILE A 175 11.87 -2.38 8.01
C ILE A 175 11.85 -2.22 9.53
N THR A 176 12.90 -2.67 10.20
CA THR A 176 13.09 -2.58 11.66
C THR A 176 14.32 -1.76 12.05
N GLN A 177 15.09 -1.27 11.09
CA GLN A 177 16.30 -0.47 11.27
C GLN A 177 16.36 0.64 10.23
N ASP A 178 17.27 1.59 10.40
CA ASP A 178 17.51 2.67 9.45
C ASP A 178 17.95 2.12 8.08
N VAL A 179 17.39 2.70 7.03
CA VAL A 179 17.73 2.39 5.63
C VAL A 179 18.68 3.44 5.09
N LEU A 180 19.82 3.01 4.57
CA LEU A 180 20.82 3.91 4.00
C LEU A 180 20.30 4.64 2.77
N PRO A 181 20.72 5.89 2.52
CA PRO A 181 20.43 6.57 1.25
C PRO A 181 20.92 5.75 0.05
N PHE A 182 20.19 5.85 -1.07
CA PHE A 182 20.52 5.23 -2.37
C PHE A 182 20.50 3.70 -2.38
N SER A 183 20.00 3.07 -1.33
CA SER A 183 19.99 1.61 -1.23
C SER A 183 18.76 0.98 -1.87
N LEU A 184 18.92 -0.24 -2.35
CA LEU A 184 17.84 -1.16 -2.72
C LEU A 184 17.68 -2.19 -1.60
N ILE A 185 16.54 -2.16 -0.92
CA ILE A 185 16.21 -3.12 0.14
C ILE A 185 15.09 -4.01 -0.35
N VAL A 186 15.34 -5.31 -0.36
CA VAL A 186 14.35 -6.33 -0.70
C VAL A 186 14.46 -7.48 0.30
N THR A 187 13.32 -8.08 0.63
CA THR A 187 13.32 -9.33 1.38
C THR A 187 13.49 -10.47 0.40
N GLU A 188 14.54 -11.24 0.53
CA GLU A 188 14.67 -12.51 -0.18
C GLU A 188 13.58 -13.46 0.35
N ARG A 189 12.55 -13.65 -0.45
CA ARG A 189 11.52 -14.65 -0.22
C ARG A 189 11.55 -15.61 -1.39
N GLU A 190 12.14 -16.75 -1.16
CA GLU A 190 11.97 -17.87 -2.06
C GLU A 190 10.53 -18.39 -1.94
N THR A 191 9.68 -18.00 -2.89
CA THR A 191 8.36 -18.58 -3.01
C THR A 191 8.53 -20.00 -3.56
N LYS A 192 8.12 -21.01 -2.80
CA LYS A 192 8.26 -22.42 -3.16
C LYS A 192 6.91 -23.09 -3.35
N CYS A 193 6.83 -23.93 -4.35
CA CYS A 193 5.71 -24.84 -4.54
C CYS A 193 5.93 -26.16 -3.78
N PHE A 194 5.13 -26.43 -2.77
CA PHE A 194 5.24 -27.67 -1.97
C PHE A 194 4.54 -28.88 -2.60
N GLY A 195 3.68 -28.67 -3.58
CA GLY A 195 2.92 -29.69 -4.26
C GLY A 195 1.44 -29.34 -4.45
N PRO A 196 0.59 -30.26 -4.85
CA PRO A 196 -0.83 -30.00 -5.04
C PRO A 196 -1.54 -29.73 -3.71
N ASN A 197 -2.58 -28.91 -3.76
CA ASN A 197 -3.46 -28.61 -2.61
C ASN A 197 -4.41 -29.80 -2.35
N VAL A 198 -3.90 -30.90 -1.82
CA VAL A 198 -4.62 -32.17 -1.63
C VAL A 198 -5.96 -31.96 -0.91
N ILE A 199 -5.94 -31.33 0.27
CA ILE A 199 -7.15 -31.11 1.08
C ILE A 199 -8.20 -30.31 0.31
N GLY A 200 -7.78 -29.28 -0.43
CA GLY A 200 -8.67 -28.48 -1.24
C GLY A 200 -9.31 -29.28 -2.38
N LEU A 201 -8.53 -30.12 -3.03
CA LEU A 201 -8.99 -30.99 -4.13
C LEU A 201 -9.98 -32.07 -3.63
N GLU A 202 -9.69 -32.71 -2.49
CA GLU A 202 -10.59 -33.68 -1.87
C GLU A 202 -11.96 -33.04 -1.54
N ARG A 203 -11.96 -31.85 -0.94
CA ARG A 203 -13.19 -31.09 -0.64
C ARG A 203 -13.98 -30.70 -1.89
N LYS A 204 -13.34 -30.64 -3.04
CA LYS A 204 -13.95 -30.35 -4.35
C LYS A 204 -14.35 -31.63 -5.12
N GLY A 205 -14.22 -32.81 -4.49
CA GLY A 205 -14.66 -34.08 -5.04
C GLY A 205 -13.68 -34.72 -6.05
N PHE A 206 -12.40 -34.33 -6.03
CA PHE A 206 -11.39 -35.01 -6.82
C PHE A 206 -11.19 -36.44 -6.27
N SER A 207 -11.17 -37.41 -7.17
CA SER A 207 -10.92 -38.81 -6.75
C SER A 207 -9.46 -38.98 -6.30
N PRO A 208 -9.19 -39.97 -5.43
CA PRO A 208 -7.81 -40.29 -5.01
C PRO A 208 -6.85 -40.54 -6.19
N ALA A 209 -7.33 -41.14 -7.27
CA ALA A 209 -6.54 -41.42 -8.47
C ALA A 209 -6.11 -40.10 -9.16
N ARG A 210 -7.03 -39.15 -9.34
CA ARG A 210 -6.73 -37.82 -9.90
C ARG A 210 -5.70 -37.06 -9.04
N ILE A 211 -5.87 -37.10 -7.72
CA ILE A 211 -4.95 -36.44 -6.78
C ILE A 211 -3.56 -37.10 -6.85
N HIS A 212 -3.49 -38.42 -6.94
CA HIS A 212 -2.24 -39.14 -7.09
C HIS A 212 -1.49 -38.78 -8.38
N ASP A 213 -2.20 -38.65 -9.51
CA ASP A 213 -1.58 -38.21 -10.78
C ASP A 213 -1.02 -36.80 -10.68
N LEU A 214 -1.76 -35.86 -10.05
CA LEU A 214 -1.26 -34.53 -9.77
C LEU A 214 -0.03 -34.54 -8.85
N GLN A 215 -0.01 -35.37 -7.79
CA GLN A 215 1.17 -35.50 -6.92
C GLN A 215 2.39 -36.00 -7.70
N ARG A 216 2.20 -36.93 -8.62
CA ARG A 216 3.29 -37.41 -9.50
C ARG A 216 3.79 -36.31 -10.42
N ALA A 217 2.87 -35.55 -11.05
CA ALA A 217 3.22 -34.43 -11.91
C ALA A 217 4.03 -33.35 -11.15
N PHE A 218 3.58 -32.95 -9.98
CA PHE A 218 4.31 -31.98 -9.12
C PHE A 218 5.68 -32.53 -8.71
N LYS A 219 5.80 -33.82 -8.39
CA LYS A 219 7.10 -34.44 -8.06
C LYS A 219 8.07 -34.37 -9.23
N LEU A 220 7.63 -34.64 -10.45
CA LEU A 220 8.44 -34.52 -11.66
C LEU A 220 8.91 -33.07 -11.89
N LEU A 221 8.04 -32.11 -11.62
CA LEU A 221 8.30 -30.69 -11.88
C LEU A 221 9.20 -30.01 -10.82
N THR A 222 9.00 -30.34 -9.53
CA THR A 222 9.61 -29.59 -8.42
C THR A 222 10.70 -30.36 -7.67
N ARG A 223 10.71 -31.71 -7.71
CA ARG A 223 11.64 -32.55 -6.91
C ARG A 223 12.55 -33.40 -7.75
N SER A 224 12.42 -33.40 -9.07
CA SER A 224 13.35 -34.07 -9.96
C SER A 224 14.53 -33.14 -10.30
N LYS A 225 15.68 -33.73 -10.71
CA LYS A 225 16.82 -32.96 -11.23
C LYS A 225 16.61 -32.46 -12.67
N LYS A 226 15.41 -32.54 -13.19
CA LYS A 226 15.04 -32.19 -14.59
C LYS A 226 14.74 -30.70 -14.72
N ASN A 227 15.09 -30.15 -15.87
CA ASN A 227 14.57 -28.84 -16.25
C ASN A 227 13.07 -28.93 -16.63
N THR A 228 12.40 -27.79 -16.77
CA THR A 228 10.95 -27.72 -17.04
C THR A 228 10.58 -28.49 -18.29
N THR A 229 11.33 -28.34 -19.39
CA THR A 229 11.05 -29.00 -20.68
C THR A 229 11.11 -30.53 -20.54
N GLN A 230 12.12 -31.05 -19.84
CA GLN A 230 12.26 -32.49 -19.58
C GLN A 230 11.15 -33.03 -18.69
N ALA A 231 10.76 -32.27 -17.64
CA ALA A 231 9.65 -32.64 -16.77
C ALA A 231 8.33 -32.71 -17.56
N LEU A 232 8.06 -31.73 -18.40
CA LEU A 232 6.85 -31.72 -19.25
C LEU A 232 6.82 -32.89 -20.23
N ALA A 233 7.94 -33.23 -20.86
CA ALA A 233 8.04 -34.38 -21.76
C ALA A 233 7.69 -35.69 -21.03
N GLU A 234 8.20 -35.87 -19.82
CA GLU A 234 7.94 -37.07 -19.03
C GLU A 234 6.49 -37.10 -18.49
N MET A 235 5.92 -35.95 -18.10
CA MET A 235 4.51 -35.85 -17.73
C MET A 235 3.60 -36.24 -18.91
N ARG A 236 3.89 -35.79 -20.13
CA ARG A 236 3.17 -36.21 -21.34
C ARG A 236 3.25 -37.71 -21.59
N SER A 237 4.39 -38.35 -21.32
CA SER A 237 4.57 -39.79 -21.51
C SER A 237 3.89 -40.62 -20.43
N LEU A 238 4.08 -40.28 -19.16
CA LEU A 238 3.67 -41.12 -18.03
C LEU A 238 2.23 -40.87 -17.54
N LEU A 239 1.69 -39.66 -17.82
CA LEU A 239 0.41 -39.20 -17.26
C LEU A 239 -0.54 -38.73 -18.38
N ALA A 240 -0.37 -39.23 -19.61
CA ALA A 240 -1.19 -38.87 -20.79
C ALA A 240 -2.70 -39.12 -20.60
N HIS A 241 -3.07 -40.01 -19.68
CA HIS A 241 -4.45 -40.34 -19.36
C HIS A 241 -5.14 -39.30 -18.46
N SER A 242 -4.38 -38.43 -17.82
CA SER A 242 -4.90 -37.47 -16.84
C SER A 242 -5.19 -36.12 -17.52
N THR A 243 -6.46 -35.73 -17.57
CA THR A 243 -6.89 -34.42 -18.08
C THR A 243 -6.38 -33.29 -17.22
N ASP A 244 -6.29 -33.46 -15.91
CA ASP A 244 -5.78 -32.47 -14.97
C ASP A 244 -4.28 -32.18 -15.23
N VAL A 245 -3.50 -33.22 -15.52
CA VAL A 245 -2.08 -33.09 -15.88
C VAL A 245 -1.92 -32.47 -17.27
N ALA A 246 -2.80 -32.77 -18.19
CA ALA A 246 -2.80 -32.12 -19.53
C ALA A 246 -3.03 -30.60 -19.41
N GLU A 247 -4.00 -30.18 -18.59
CA GLU A 247 -4.26 -28.76 -18.27
C GLU A 247 -3.02 -28.10 -17.62
N MET A 248 -2.39 -28.77 -16.67
CA MET A 248 -1.17 -28.30 -16.02
C MET A 248 -0.01 -28.12 -17.02
N ILE A 249 0.15 -29.05 -17.96
CA ILE A 249 1.15 -28.98 -19.04
C ILE A 249 0.91 -27.79 -19.95
N GLU A 250 -0.34 -27.58 -20.36
CA GLU A 250 -0.74 -26.44 -21.19
C GLU A 250 -0.46 -25.12 -20.49
N PHE A 251 -0.86 -24.98 -19.22
CA PHE A 251 -0.58 -23.80 -18.41
C PHE A 251 0.91 -23.47 -18.34
N ILE A 252 1.74 -24.49 -18.07
CA ILE A 252 3.20 -24.30 -17.98
C ILE A 252 3.80 -23.93 -19.34
N SER A 253 3.32 -24.55 -20.41
CA SER A 253 3.83 -24.30 -21.77
C SER A 253 3.56 -22.86 -22.25
N ASN A 254 2.50 -22.23 -21.75
CA ASN A 254 2.10 -20.87 -22.08
C ASN A 254 2.63 -19.81 -21.07
N ALA A 255 3.45 -20.21 -20.10
CA ALA A 255 3.95 -19.30 -19.07
C ALA A 255 5.08 -18.40 -19.60
N GLU A 256 4.79 -17.11 -19.80
CA GLU A 256 5.79 -16.12 -20.27
C GLU A 256 6.82 -15.74 -19.19
N ARG A 257 6.44 -15.75 -17.93
CA ARG A 257 7.29 -15.37 -16.77
C ARG A 257 7.84 -16.56 -16.00
N GLY A 258 7.70 -17.78 -16.55
CA GLY A 258 8.03 -19.00 -15.83
C GLY A 258 7.00 -19.37 -14.77
N ILE A 259 7.35 -20.34 -13.92
CA ILE A 259 6.48 -20.87 -12.86
C ILE A 259 7.24 -20.93 -11.53
N VAL A 260 6.51 -20.82 -10.44
CA VAL A 260 7.03 -21.06 -9.09
C VAL A 260 7.22 -22.59 -8.92
N LYS A 261 8.40 -23.00 -8.50
CA LYS A 261 8.76 -24.40 -8.25
C LYS A 261 9.05 -24.68 -6.79
#